data_2ebd753e44fd078561fd26d4d3f357f7
#
_entry.id   2ebd753e44fd078561fd26d4d3f357f7
#
_cell.length_a   1.000
_cell.length_b   1.000
_cell.length_c   1.000
_cell.angle_alpha   90.00
_cell.angle_beta   90.00
_cell.angle_gamma   90.00
#
_symmetry.space_group_name_H-M   'P 1'
#
loop_
_entity.id
_entity.type
_entity.pdbx_description
1 polymer ?
#
loop_
_entity_poly.entity_id
_entity_poly.type
_entity_poly.pdbx_seq_one_letter_code
_entity_poly.pdbx_strand_id
1 'polypeptide(L)'
;MDPFDAQRAIATLHSFRFFGLVFILPGVVSPDLPASFAAFAAYGDFATGVLAMLALLTARVRSLFWLFVVAFNLVGVTDLIVDYYHAIQADLPAHAGEFGATYAIPIIYVPLLMITHLSAFYLLLRPQPKMVHSY
;
A
#
# COMPACT_ATOMS: atom_id res chain seq x y z
N MET A 1 -1.86 -17.35 -13.52
CA MET A 1 -2.87 -16.75 -12.59
C MET A 1 -3.69 -15.73 -13.38
N ASP A 2 -5.00 -15.81 -13.28
CA ASP A 2 -5.89 -14.82 -13.88
C ASP A 2 -5.57 -13.42 -13.33
N PRO A 3 -5.53 -12.37 -14.18
CA PRO A 3 -5.30 -10.99 -13.73
C PRO A 3 -6.24 -10.54 -12.61
N PHE A 4 -7.48 -10.98 -12.61
CA PHE A 4 -8.43 -10.67 -11.54
C PHE A 4 -8.00 -11.28 -10.20
N ASP A 5 -7.61 -12.55 -10.19
CA ASP A 5 -7.16 -13.22 -8.96
C ASP A 5 -5.83 -12.65 -8.46
N ALA A 6 -4.95 -12.29 -9.39
CA ALA A 6 -3.70 -11.62 -9.04
C ALA A 6 -3.95 -10.26 -8.35
N GLN A 7 -4.86 -9.45 -8.90
CA GLN A 7 -5.22 -8.15 -8.29
C GLN A 7 -5.94 -8.34 -6.94
N ARG A 8 -6.75 -9.38 -6.78
CA ARG A 8 -7.35 -9.72 -5.49
C ARG A 8 -6.29 -10.06 -4.44
N ALA A 9 -5.29 -10.86 -4.81
CA ALA A 9 -4.19 -11.20 -3.91
C ALA A 9 -3.40 -9.96 -3.48
N ILE A 10 -3.10 -9.06 -4.44
CA ILE A 10 -2.43 -7.78 -4.15
C ILE A 10 -3.32 -6.91 -3.26
N ALA A 11 -4.61 -6.75 -3.57
CA ALA A 11 -5.54 -5.98 -2.74
C ALA A 11 -5.64 -6.55 -1.32
N THR A 12 -5.59 -7.88 -1.17
CA THR A 12 -5.57 -8.53 0.15
C THR A 12 -4.34 -8.11 0.95
N LEU A 13 -3.15 -8.11 0.34
CA LEU A 13 -1.94 -7.62 1.01
C LEU A 13 -2.10 -6.16 1.43
N HIS A 14 -2.56 -5.30 0.52
CA HIS A 14 -2.70 -3.86 0.76
C HIS A 14 -3.83 -3.51 1.73
N SER A 15 -4.82 -4.39 1.94
CA SER A 15 -5.86 -4.17 2.95
C SER A 15 -5.31 -4.12 4.38
N PHE A 16 -4.12 -4.68 4.63
CA PHE A 16 -3.43 -4.61 5.92
C PHE A 16 -2.64 -3.32 6.14
N ARG A 17 -2.60 -2.40 5.17
CA ARG A 17 -1.87 -1.14 5.32
C ARG A 17 -2.38 -0.25 6.47
N PHE A 18 -3.58 -0.49 6.99
CA PHE A 18 -4.06 0.18 8.20
C PHE A 18 -3.10 0.02 9.40
N PHE A 19 -2.19 -0.96 9.38
CA PHE A 19 -1.12 -1.07 10.37
C PHE A 19 -0.21 0.16 10.43
N GLY A 20 -0.14 0.99 9.39
CA GLY A 20 0.56 2.29 9.42
C GLY A 20 0.04 3.24 10.51
N LEU A 21 -1.20 3.06 10.98
CA LEU A 21 -1.74 3.82 12.11
C LEU A 21 -0.93 3.65 13.40
N VAL A 22 -0.11 2.62 13.54
CA VAL A 22 0.77 2.42 14.70
C VAL A 22 1.75 3.58 14.90
N PHE A 23 2.11 4.30 13.84
CA PHE A 23 3.02 5.44 13.92
C PHE A 23 2.44 6.67 14.63
N ILE A 24 1.13 6.72 14.82
CA ILE A 24 0.45 7.79 15.56
C ILE A 24 -0.23 7.30 16.83
N LEU A 25 -0.08 6.00 17.19
CA LEU A 25 -0.65 5.45 18.42
C LEU A 25 0.25 5.75 19.61
N PRO A 26 -0.28 6.37 20.68
CA PRO A 26 0.48 6.62 21.90
C PRO A 26 1.04 5.33 22.50
N GLY A 27 2.30 5.34 22.87
CA GLY A 27 2.98 4.21 23.52
C GLY A 27 3.47 3.10 22.59
N VAL A 28 3.24 3.21 21.27
CA VAL A 28 3.77 2.26 20.26
C VAL A 28 5.12 2.72 19.72
N VAL A 29 5.21 3.99 19.38
CA VAL A 29 6.44 4.65 18.95
C VAL A 29 6.81 5.76 19.91
N SER A 30 8.08 6.22 19.89
CA SER A 30 8.50 7.37 20.67
C SER A 30 7.73 8.64 20.26
N PRO A 31 7.37 9.51 21.24
CA PRO A 31 6.79 10.82 20.94
C PRO A 31 7.76 11.75 20.18
N ASP A 32 9.06 11.43 20.17
CA ASP A 32 10.09 12.20 19.48
C ASP A 32 10.17 11.87 17.98
N LEU A 33 9.44 10.82 17.53
CA LEU A 33 9.37 10.50 16.10
C LEU A 33 8.84 11.70 15.30
N PRO A 34 9.49 12.11 14.19
CA PRO A 34 9.05 13.26 13.41
C PRO A 34 7.60 13.15 12.99
N ALA A 35 6.75 14.07 13.50
CA ALA A 35 5.31 14.04 13.29
C ALA A 35 4.92 14.18 11.81
N SER A 36 5.74 14.88 11.02
CA SER A 36 5.54 15.00 9.57
C SER A 36 5.60 13.64 8.87
N PHE A 37 6.57 12.79 9.23
CA PHE A 37 6.64 11.42 8.72
C PHE A 37 5.49 10.57 9.27
N ALA A 38 5.34 10.53 10.60
CA ALA A 38 4.37 9.66 11.26
C ALA A 38 2.92 9.87 10.79
N ALA A 39 2.50 11.13 10.66
CA ALA A 39 1.14 11.46 10.25
C ALA A 39 0.88 11.11 8.77
N PHE A 40 1.81 11.45 7.87
CA PHE A 40 1.65 11.13 6.45
C PHE A 40 1.60 9.62 6.23
N ALA A 41 2.55 8.86 6.77
CA ALA A 41 2.58 7.41 6.66
C ALA A 41 1.30 6.77 7.22
N ALA A 42 0.84 7.20 8.41
CA ALA A 42 -0.35 6.66 9.04
C ALA A 42 -1.62 6.87 8.21
N TYR A 43 -1.87 8.09 7.76
CA TYR A 43 -3.12 8.41 7.05
C TYR A 43 -3.11 7.94 5.59
N GLY A 44 -1.98 7.99 4.91
CA GLY A 44 -1.84 7.49 3.55
C GLY A 44 -1.98 5.97 3.49
N ASP A 45 -1.33 5.26 4.41
CA ASP A 45 -1.50 3.83 4.60
C ASP A 45 -2.96 3.46 4.89
N PHE A 46 -3.62 4.20 5.79
CA PHE A 46 -5.02 3.95 6.12
C PHE A 46 -5.93 4.15 4.90
N ALA A 47 -5.78 5.25 4.16
CA ALA A 47 -6.58 5.52 2.96
C ALA A 47 -6.40 4.43 1.91
N THR A 48 -5.15 4.01 1.65
CA THR A 48 -4.85 2.94 0.71
C THR A 48 -5.45 1.61 1.16
N GLY A 49 -5.34 1.28 2.45
CA GLY A 49 -5.93 0.08 3.03
C GLY A 49 -7.46 0.03 2.87
N VAL A 50 -8.14 1.15 3.12
CA VAL A 50 -9.60 1.27 2.92
C VAL A 50 -9.97 1.04 1.45
N LEU A 51 -9.26 1.66 0.51
CA LEU A 51 -9.52 1.47 -0.92
C LEU A 51 -9.28 0.03 -1.38
N ALA A 52 -8.24 -0.63 -0.84
CA ALA A 52 -7.97 -2.04 -1.12
C ALA A 52 -9.08 -2.95 -0.55
N MET A 53 -9.58 -2.67 0.65
CA MET A 53 -10.74 -3.37 1.21
C MET A 53 -12.00 -3.16 0.36
N LEU A 54 -12.26 -1.94 -0.12
CA LEU A 54 -13.38 -1.66 -1.01
C LEU A 54 -13.27 -2.44 -2.33
N ALA A 55 -12.06 -2.59 -2.89
CA ALA A 55 -11.84 -3.44 -4.05
C ALA A 55 -12.27 -4.90 -3.75
N LEU A 56 -11.87 -5.46 -2.63
CA LEU A 56 -12.23 -6.82 -2.23
C LEU A 56 -13.74 -6.99 -2.00
N LEU A 57 -14.36 -6.04 -1.31
CA LEU A 57 -15.80 -6.09 -1.01
C LEU A 57 -16.66 -5.97 -2.28
N THR A 58 -16.18 -5.21 -3.27
CA THR A 58 -16.88 -5.00 -4.55
C THR A 58 -16.50 -6.01 -5.63
N ALA A 59 -15.74 -7.07 -5.29
CA ALA A 59 -15.22 -8.05 -6.26
C ALA A 59 -16.31 -8.74 -7.11
N ARG A 60 -17.56 -8.79 -6.61
CA ARG A 60 -18.73 -9.30 -7.36
C ARG A 60 -19.20 -8.36 -8.47
N VAL A 61 -18.91 -7.06 -8.35
CA VAL A 61 -19.25 -6.04 -9.34
C VAL A 61 -17.97 -5.62 -10.06
N ARG A 62 -17.70 -6.25 -11.22
CA ARG A 62 -16.41 -6.11 -11.94
C ARG A 62 -15.97 -4.67 -12.17
N SER A 63 -16.89 -3.78 -12.53
CA SER A 63 -16.57 -2.36 -12.77
C SER A 63 -16.08 -1.64 -11.50
N LEU A 64 -16.75 -1.89 -10.37
CA LEU A 64 -16.36 -1.31 -9.08
C LEU A 64 -15.04 -1.90 -8.58
N PHE A 65 -14.85 -3.21 -8.75
CA PHE A 65 -13.59 -3.85 -8.40
C PHE A 65 -12.42 -3.17 -9.13
N TRP A 66 -12.48 -3.05 -10.45
CA TRP A 66 -11.41 -2.43 -11.22
C TRP A 66 -11.21 -0.94 -10.90
N LEU A 67 -12.30 -0.21 -10.63
CA LEU A 67 -12.22 1.17 -10.17
C LEU A 67 -11.39 1.27 -8.88
N PHE A 68 -11.71 0.46 -7.88
CA PHE A 68 -10.98 0.48 -6.61
C PHE A 68 -9.56 -0.10 -6.72
N VAL A 69 -9.34 -1.07 -7.61
CA VAL A 69 -7.98 -1.57 -7.91
C VAL A 69 -7.11 -0.44 -8.46
N VAL A 70 -7.60 0.33 -9.41
CA VAL A 70 -6.85 1.50 -9.93
C VAL A 70 -6.67 2.54 -8.83
N ALA A 71 -7.72 2.86 -8.07
CA ALA A 71 -7.68 3.88 -7.03
C ALA A 71 -6.66 3.54 -5.94
N PHE A 72 -6.68 2.33 -5.36
CA PHE A 72 -5.74 2.00 -4.28
C PHE A 72 -4.30 1.91 -4.77
N ASN A 73 -4.07 1.51 -6.02
CA ASN A 73 -2.72 1.48 -6.56
C ASN A 73 -2.17 2.89 -6.82
N LEU A 74 -2.98 3.82 -7.35
CA LEU A 74 -2.56 5.21 -7.56
C LEU A 74 -2.32 5.92 -6.23
N VAL A 75 -3.26 5.83 -5.30
CA VAL A 75 -3.13 6.44 -3.97
C VAL A 75 -1.95 5.83 -3.23
N GLY A 76 -1.83 4.49 -3.22
CA GLY A 76 -0.80 3.81 -2.46
C GLY A 76 0.61 4.03 -2.98
N VAL A 77 0.83 4.08 -4.30
CA VAL A 77 2.16 4.39 -4.83
C VAL A 77 2.53 5.85 -4.58
N THR A 78 1.57 6.77 -4.69
CA THR A 78 1.80 8.19 -4.38
C THR A 78 2.16 8.37 -2.91
N ASP A 79 1.43 7.71 -2.02
CA ASP A 79 1.67 7.70 -0.60
C ASP A 79 3.09 7.19 -0.27
N LEU A 80 3.49 6.03 -0.78
CA LEU A 80 4.83 5.49 -0.56
C LEU A 80 5.95 6.41 -1.08
N ILE A 81 5.73 7.10 -2.21
CA ILE A 81 6.70 8.08 -2.72
C ILE A 81 6.84 9.26 -1.75
N VAL A 82 5.72 9.75 -1.24
CA VAL A 82 5.71 10.83 -0.24
C VAL A 82 6.35 10.38 1.07
N ASP A 83 6.09 9.16 1.51
CA ASP A 83 6.71 8.58 2.70
C ASP A 83 8.23 8.47 2.55
N TYR A 84 8.73 8.00 1.40
CA TYR A 84 10.16 7.98 1.12
C TYR A 84 10.76 9.39 1.15
N TYR A 85 10.07 10.37 0.58
CA TYR A 85 10.52 11.76 0.64
C TYR A 85 10.64 12.25 2.09
N HIS A 86 9.61 12.06 2.91
CA HIS A 86 9.64 12.44 4.32
C HIS A 86 10.67 11.65 5.13
N ALA A 87 10.86 10.36 4.83
CA ALA A 87 11.86 9.52 5.48
C ALA A 87 13.29 10.03 5.23
N ILE A 88 13.58 10.46 3.99
CA ILE A 88 14.88 11.04 3.65
C ILE A 88 15.07 12.40 4.34
N GLN A 89 14.06 13.26 4.31
CA GLN A 89 14.13 14.58 4.94
C GLN A 89 14.30 14.51 6.47
N ALA A 90 13.71 13.48 7.08
CA ALA A 90 13.79 13.26 8.52
C ALA A 90 15.01 12.45 8.96
N ASP A 91 15.89 12.02 8.04
CA ASP A 91 16.98 11.07 8.33
C ASP A 91 16.49 9.86 9.13
N LEU A 92 15.49 9.15 8.60
CA LEU A 92 14.79 8.08 9.29
C LEU A 92 15.70 7.03 9.96
N PRO A 93 16.84 6.61 9.36
CA PRO A 93 17.75 5.68 9.99
C PRO A 93 18.30 6.16 11.35
N ALA A 94 18.48 7.48 11.53
CA ALA A 94 18.92 8.03 12.81
C ALA A 94 17.86 7.88 13.92
N HIS A 95 16.58 7.75 13.53
CA HIS A 95 15.43 7.59 14.41
C HIS A 95 15.01 6.12 14.62
N ALA A 96 15.79 5.14 14.16
CA ALA A 96 15.43 3.72 14.23
C ALA A 96 15.03 3.26 15.65
N GLY A 97 15.73 3.75 16.70
CA GLY A 97 15.41 3.44 18.09
C GLY A 97 14.03 3.95 18.55
N GLU A 98 13.53 5.02 17.94
CA GLU A 98 12.24 5.63 18.29
C GLU A 98 11.05 4.81 17.75
N PHE A 99 11.28 4.02 16.71
CA PHE A 99 10.30 3.07 16.18
C PHE A 99 10.21 1.77 17.00
N GLY A 100 11.29 1.36 17.66
CA GLY A 100 11.37 0.03 18.23
C GLY A 100 11.13 -1.06 17.19
N ALA A 101 10.35 -2.09 17.52
CA ALA A 101 10.03 -3.18 16.58
C ALA A 101 9.29 -2.73 15.31
N THR A 102 8.56 -1.61 15.37
CA THR A 102 7.82 -1.10 14.20
C THR A 102 8.74 -0.55 13.10
N TYR A 103 10.05 -0.42 13.35
CA TYR A 103 11.03 -0.07 12.32
C TYR A 103 11.09 -1.08 11.17
N ALA A 104 10.67 -2.33 11.42
CA ALA A 104 10.51 -3.33 10.36
C ALA A 104 9.52 -2.90 9.26
N ILE A 105 8.55 -2.04 9.56
CA ILE A 105 7.57 -1.56 8.60
C ILE A 105 8.26 -0.75 7.48
N PRO A 106 8.97 0.37 7.76
CA PRO A 106 9.60 1.13 6.69
C PRO A 106 10.74 0.38 5.97
N ILE A 107 11.45 -0.53 6.63
CA ILE A 107 12.62 -1.18 6.01
C ILE A 107 12.31 -2.50 5.30
N ILE A 108 11.21 -3.18 5.62
CA ILE A 108 10.84 -4.47 5.02
C ILE A 108 9.49 -4.37 4.31
N TYR A 109 8.45 -3.93 5.03
CA TYR A 109 7.08 -3.97 4.53
C TYR A 109 6.85 -2.95 3.42
N VAL A 110 7.32 -1.71 3.58
CA VAL A 110 7.17 -0.65 2.57
C VAL A 110 7.85 -0.99 1.24
N PRO A 111 9.10 -1.49 1.17
CA PRO A 111 9.68 -1.97 -0.07
C PRO A 111 8.86 -3.10 -0.75
N LEU A 112 8.34 -4.04 0.03
CA LEU A 112 7.47 -5.10 -0.48
C LEU A 112 6.19 -4.53 -1.09
N LEU A 113 5.56 -3.56 -0.42
CA LEU A 113 4.36 -2.87 -0.92
C LEU A 113 4.65 -2.15 -2.24
N MET A 114 5.79 -1.48 -2.37
CA MET A 114 6.19 -0.81 -3.61
C MET A 114 6.32 -1.82 -4.77
N ILE A 115 6.98 -2.95 -4.54
CA ILE A 115 7.12 -4.02 -5.55
C ILE A 115 5.75 -4.54 -5.99
N THR A 116 4.82 -4.72 -5.06
CA THR A 116 3.48 -5.22 -5.38
C THR A 116 2.63 -4.18 -6.12
N HIS A 117 2.78 -2.87 -5.85
CA HIS A 117 2.16 -1.82 -6.66
C HIS A 117 2.69 -1.83 -8.09
N LEU A 118 4.02 -1.93 -8.28
CA LEU A 118 4.60 -2.03 -9.62
C LEU A 118 4.11 -3.27 -10.37
N SER A 119 3.99 -4.39 -9.67
CA SER A 119 3.41 -5.63 -10.23
C SER A 119 1.95 -5.45 -10.62
N ALA A 120 1.16 -4.75 -9.80
CA ALA A 120 -0.24 -4.45 -10.09
C ALA A 120 -0.38 -3.59 -11.34
N PHE A 121 0.43 -2.53 -11.50
CA PHE A 121 0.43 -1.71 -12.72
C PHE A 121 0.86 -2.50 -13.95
N TYR A 122 1.89 -3.34 -13.85
CA TYR A 122 2.29 -4.21 -14.92
C TYR A 122 1.12 -5.11 -15.39
N LEU A 123 0.37 -5.69 -14.45
CA LEU A 123 -0.79 -6.54 -14.76
C LEU A 123 -1.95 -5.75 -15.36
N LEU A 124 -2.17 -4.48 -14.93
CA LEU A 124 -3.20 -3.60 -15.47
C LEU A 124 -2.90 -3.17 -16.90
N LEU A 125 -1.63 -2.93 -17.22
CA LEU A 125 -1.18 -2.43 -18.52
C LEU A 125 -0.90 -3.54 -19.53
N ARG A 126 -0.78 -4.79 -19.07
CA ARG A 126 -0.49 -5.93 -19.94
C ARG A 126 -1.66 -6.22 -20.87
N PRO A 127 -1.45 -6.33 -22.21
CA PRO A 127 -2.47 -6.76 -23.14
C PRO A 127 -3.04 -8.12 -22.74
N GLN A 128 -4.37 -8.20 -22.59
CA GLN A 128 -5.04 -9.47 -22.33
C GLN A 128 -4.90 -10.37 -23.55
N PRO A 129 -4.53 -11.65 -23.40
CA PRO A 129 -4.59 -12.60 -24.50
C PRO A 129 -6.03 -12.64 -25.03
N LYS A 130 -6.21 -12.39 -26.33
CA LYS A 130 -7.51 -12.60 -26.96
C LYS A 130 -7.90 -14.05 -26.75
N MET A 131 -9.02 -14.31 -26.07
CA MET A 131 -9.58 -15.66 -26.02
C MET A 131 -9.93 -16.05 -27.44
N VAL A 132 -9.17 -16.97 -28.02
CA VAL A 132 -9.52 -17.61 -29.28
C VAL A 132 -10.70 -18.51 -28.94
N HIS A 133 -11.91 -18.07 -29.31
CA HIS A 133 -13.05 -18.97 -29.34
C HIS A 133 -12.78 -19.99 -30.45
N SER A 134 -12.30 -21.16 -30.10
CA SER A 134 -12.36 -22.31 -31.00
C SER A 134 -13.81 -22.77 -31.08
N TYR A 135 -14.39 -22.56 -32.24
CA TYR A 135 -15.70 -23.11 -32.62
C TYR A 135 -15.55 -24.63 -32.84
#